data_9ef72dbdc5c5ab8d3f2a3c0a5d84dee5
#
_entry.id   9ef72dbdc5c5ab8d3f2a3c0a5d84dee5
#
_cell.length_a   1.000
_cell.length_b   1.000
_cell.length_c   1.000
_cell.angle_alpha   90.00
_cell.angle_beta   90.00
_cell.angle_gamma   90.00
#
_symmetry.space_group_name_H-M   'P 1'
#
loop_
_entity.id
_entity.type
_entity.pdbx_description
1 polymer ?
#
loop_
_entity_poly.entity_id
_entity_poly.type
_entity_poly.pdbx_seq_one_letter_code
_entity_poly.pdbx_strand_id
1 'polypeptide(L)'
;KRGKNRGTGMNKDLAVKIAAVCGGVVVLIGAVGGGLYWHESSKYKTCFLPGTIVDGMDVTGKTASEVEDAIMEQLKGYTLTINGREDFSESITGESVGLYAEFDDTLDKAIASQKPMDWGKYRFGKTVNEVNTDALLRYSDDMLNEAVEGLSCMDEENMREPEDAKISDYDSATGSYSIIKEDEGTELLEDKVKEAVATAIMSLAESVDLEEQGCYLAPSVTSEDEALKTACETMNKYVGAKITYKFGDKAETLNGNEIHNWLTVNGTSVSVSESKAAEYVKNLASTCNTAYKPKTLKTSYGKTVTITTGNYGWKIDQAKETAALVSLIKNGEQTSREPEYSQKAASHSGNDYGNTYVEINLTAQHLYFYANGKLLVESDFVSGNAAKGWSTPAGAYSITYKQRNATLKGQGYATPVSYWMPFNGGIGLHDANWRKTFGGTIYKNGGSHGCVNLPPAVAKTIYENISAGDPVLCYHLDGTESSKTSGTKKDGTAETTAATTAVPTTAAPETTAAPATTAAPETTAAGPSVPETTAAPETTPAVTAGGDSESFGPGFV
;
A
#
# COMPACT_ATOMS: atom_id res chain seq x y z
N LYS A 1 48.23 33.96 -1.59
CA LYS A 1 47.89 33.39 -0.27
C LYS A 1 48.84 32.22 -0.06
N ARG A 2 49.69 32.25 1.01
CA ARG A 2 50.58 31.12 1.30
C ARG A 2 49.72 29.97 1.85
N GLY A 3 49.74 28.83 1.13
CA GLY A 3 49.15 27.59 1.59
C GLY A 3 49.73 27.18 2.95
N LYS A 4 48.87 26.73 3.85
CA LYS A 4 49.28 26.18 5.15
C LYS A 4 49.82 24.77 4.91
N ASN A 5 51.13 24.60 4.92
CA ASN A 5 51.74 23.27 4.96
C ASN A 5 51.34 22.55 6.25
N ARG A 6 50.71 21.42 6.16
CA ARG A 6 50.46 20.50 7.30
C ARG A 6 51.62 19.53 7.38
N GLY A 7 52.23 19.41 8.56
CA GLY A 7 53.30 18.46 8.80
C GLY A 7 52.99 17.62 10.05
N THR A 8 53.15 16.35 9.94
CA THR A 8 53.11 15.42 11.08
C THR A 8 54.47 14.78 11.28
N GLY A 9 54.87 14.61 12.55
CA GLY A 9 56.12 13.93 12.88
C GLY A 9 56.08 12.46 12.45
N MET A 10 57.11 12.00 11.79
CA MET A 10 57.26 10.62 11.40
C MET A 10 57.35 9.70 12.63
N ASN A 11 56.42 8.77 12.78
CA ASN A 11 56.49 7.80 13.84
C ASN A 11 57.44 6.64 13.47
N LYS A 12 57.80 5.74 14.41
CA LYS A 12 58.71 4.62 14.15
C LYS A 12 58.27 3.70 13.04
N ASP A 13 56.94 3.55 12.87
CA ASP A 13 56.38 2.70 11.81
C ASP A 13 56.52 3.35 10.43
N LEU A 14 56.50 4.66 10.37
CA LEU A 14 56.68 5.44 9.15
C LEU A 14 58.14 5.39 8.69
N ALA A 15 59.10 5.50 9.62
CA ALA A 15 60.54 5.33 9.31
C ALA A 15 60.82 3.92 8.75
N VAL A 16 60.15 2.88 9.27
CA VAL A 16 60.26 1.49 8.75
C VAL A 16 59.70 1.40 7.31
N LYS A 17 58.62 2.13 7.01
CA LYS A 17 58.02 2.11 5.66
C LYS A 17 58.89 2.85 4.64
N ILE A 18 59.48 3.97 5.00
CA ILE A 18 60.49 4.65 4.17
C ILE A 18 61.64 3.71 3.89
N ALA A 19 62.08 2.95 4.87
CA ALA A 19 63.15 1.97 4.72
C ALA A 19 62.82 0.79 3.78
N ALA A 20 61.56 0.34 3.78
CA ALA A 20 61.10 -0.73 2.87
C ALA A 20 61.11 -0.31 1.40
N VAL A 21 60.85 0.98 1.13
CA VAL A 21 60.93 1.54 -0.24
C VAL A 21 62.40 1.71 -0.70
N CYS A 22 63.30 1.78 0.26
CA CYS A 22 64.71 2.09 0.02
C CYS A 22 65.65 0.91 -0.22
N GLY A 23 65.16 -0.26 -0.43
CA GLY A 23 65.97 -1.48 -0.56
C GLY A 23 66.84 -1.58 -1.78
N GLY A 24 68.14 -1.42 -1.60
CA GLY A 24 69.14 -2.06 -2.42
C GLY A 24 70.10 -1.21 -3.28
N VAL A 25 71.29 -0.98 -2.77
CA VAL A 25 72.53 -0.97 -3.61
C VAL A 25 73.74 -1.40 -2.76
N VAL A 26 74.41 -2.44 -3.15
CA VAL A 26 75.69 -2.91 -2.57
C VAL A 26 76.87 -2.54 -3.47
N VAL A 27 77.88 -1.93 -2.90
CA VAL A 27 79.15 -1.78 -3.62
C VAL A 27 80.34 -2.22 -2.77
N LEU A 28 81.10 -3.13 -3.34
CA LEU A 28 82.36 -3.71 -2.81
C LEU A 28 83.59 -2.86 -3.18
N ILE A 29 84.52 -2.61 -2.27
CA ILE A 29 85.91 -2.29 -2.61
C ILE A 29 86.86 -2.82 -1.50
N GLY A 30 87.91 -3.49 -1.95
CA GLY A 30 88.95 -4.10 -1.15
C GLY A 30 90.21 -3.26 -1.01
N ALA A 31 91.04 -3.66 -0.14
CA ALA A 31 92.11 -3.12 0.68
C ALA A 31 93.42 -2.69 -0.01
N VAL A 32 94.15 -1.81 0.64
CA VAL A 32 95.63 -1.84 0.74
C VAL A 32 96.10 -0.99 1.93
N GLY A 33 96.89 -1.53 2.82
CA GLY A 33 97.92 -1.02 3.67
C GLY A 33 97.64 0.10 4.71
N GLY A 34 98.25 0.11 5.88
CA GLY A 34 97.99 1.00 7.03
C GLY A 34 97.99 2.56 6.80
N GLY A 35 98.62 3.02 5.74
CA GLY A 35 98.50 4.42 5.31
C GLY A 35 97.17 4.73 4.67
N LEU A 36 96.56 3.78 4.00
CA LEU A 36 95.26 3.78 3.44
C LEU A 36 94.16 3.76 4.57
N TYR A 37 94.43 3.05 5.67
CA TYR A 37 93.53 2.97 6.83
C TYR A 37 93.27 4.37 7.42
N TRP A 38 94.30 5.17 7.61
CA TRP A 38 94.16 6.54 8.14
C TRP A 38 93.53 7.51 7.11
N HIS A 39 93.89 7.33 5.83
CA HIS A 39 93.29 8.13 4.76
C HIS A 39 91.81 7.79 4.62
N GLU A 40 91.42 6.52 4.63
CA GLU A 40 90.04 6.07 4.61
C GLU A 40 89.28 6.55 5.86
N SER A 41 89.86 6.52 7.07
CA SER A 41 89.20 7.04 8.23
C SER A 41 88.86 8.53 8.18
N SER A 42 89.62 9.32 7.38
CA SER A 42 89.33 10.73 7.23
C SER A 42 88.08 11.04 6.46
N LYS A 43 87.61 10.15 5.59
CA LYS A 43 86.33 10.23 4.92
C LYS A 43 85.15 10.21 5.92
N TYR A 44 85.28 9.35 6.92
CA TYR A 44 84.21 9.15 7.90
C TYR A 44 84.12 10.26 8.98
N LYS A 45 84.84 11.37 8.75
CA LYS A 45 84.62 12.62 9.50
C LYS A 45 83.41 13.36 9.02
N THR A 46 83.05 13.20 7.75
CA THR A 46 81.95 13.86 7.07
C THR A 46 80.96 12.91 6.44
N CYS A 47 81.24 11.59 6.51
CA CYS A 47 80.40 10.54 5.96
C CYS A 47 80.06 9.47 7.00
N PHE A 48 79.00 8.73 6.79
CA PHE A 48 78.61 7.60 7.67
C PHE A 48 79.60 6.42 7.57
N LEU A 49 79.82 5.79 8.70
CA LEU A 49 80.64 4.58 8.80
C LEU A 49 80.05 3.39 8.01
N PRO A 50 80.88 2.43 7.58
CA PRO A 50 80.36 1.22 6.93
C PRO A 50 79.35 0.47 7.81
N GLY A 51 78.28 -0.04 7.17
CA GLY A 51 77.18 -0.73 7.87
C GLY A 51 76.27 0.17 8.71
N THR A 52 76.34 1.49 8.49
CA THR A 52 75.32 2.39 9.06
C THR A 52 74.06 2.34 8.23
N ILE A 53 72.96 2.12 8.91
CA ILE A 53 71.60 2.07 8.37
C ILE A 53 70.84 3.27 8.92
N VAL A 54 70.32 4.12 8.05
CA VAL A 54 69.44 5.24 8.39
C VAL A 54 68.05 4.91 7.91
N ASP A 55 67.09 4.80 8.82
CA ASP A 55 65.73 4.44 8.48
C ASP A 55 65.61 3.23 7.52
N GLY A 56 66.49 2.21 7.74
CA GLY A 56 66.56 0.97 6.94
C GLY A 56 67.37 1.07 5.66
N MET A 57 67.89 2.26 5.29
CA MET A 57 68.79 2.47 4.11
C MET A 57 70.24 2.30 4.51
N ASP A 58 71.02 1.55 3.74
CA ASP A 58 72.47 1.51 3.89
C ASP A 58 73.08 2.84 3.37
N VAL A 59 73.62 3.59 4.30
CA VAL A 59 74.20 4.92 4.04
C VAL A 59 75.73 4.89 4.12
N THR A 60 76.34 3.72 4.01
CA THR A 60 77.77 3.55 4.04
C THR A 60 78.51 4.55 3.13
N GLY A 61 79.35 5.40 3.74
CA GLY A 61 80.19 6.37 2.99
C GLY A 61 79.46 7.54 2.39
N LYS A 62 78.19 7.74 2.69
CA LYS A 62 77.41 8.93 2.29
C LYS A 62 77.54 10.03 3.34
N THR A 63 77.48 11.28 2.89
CA THR A 63 77.30 12.47 3.75
C THR A 63 75.84 12.61 4.21
N ALA A 64 75.58 13.47 5.18
CA ALA A 64 74.24 13.76 5.61
C ALA A 64 73.37 14.28 4.44
N SER A 65 73.88 15.23 3.65
CA SER A 65 73.18 15.77 2.46
C SER A 65 72.89 14.72 1.41
N GLU A 66 73.83 13.77 1.14
CA GLU A 66 73.58 12.67 0.18
C GLU A 66 72.54 11.66 0.67
N VAL A 67 72.38 11.54 1.98
CA VAL A 67 71.30 10.75 2.58
C VAL A 67 69.96 11.45 2.48
N GLU A 68 69.94 12.75 2.79
CA GLU A 68 68.77 13.61 2.62
C GLU A 68 68.28 13.61 1.14
N ASP A 69 69.21 13.83 0.20
CA ASP A 69 68.89 13.80 -1.23
C ASP A 69 68.34 12.43 -1.68
N ALA A 70 68.92 11.35 -1.17
CA ALA A 70 68.46 10.00 -1.48
C ALA A 70 67.06 9.69 -0.91
N ILE A 71 66.76 10.16 0.30
CA ILE A 71 65.41 10.07 0.89
C ILE A 71 64.42 10.91 0.07
N MET A 72 64.80 12.15 -0.30
CA MET A 72 63.96 13.04 -1.11
C MET A 72 63.65 12.44 -2.49
N GLU A 73 64.63 11.83 -3.15
CA GLU A 73 64.41 11.17 -4.43
C GLU A 73 63.45 9.98 -4.35
N GLN A 74 63.54 9.25 -3.23
CA GLN A 74 62.63 8.14 -2.99
C GLN A 74 61.20 8.62 -2.69
N LEU A 75 61.04 9.73 -1.93
CA LEU A 75 59.74 10.33 -1.67
C LEU A 75 59.07 10.83 -2.97
N LYS A 76 59.87 11.35 -3.92
CA LYS A 76 59.35 11.68 -5.24
C LYS A 76 58.86 10.47 -6.02
N GLY A 77 59.59 9.34 -5.92
CA GLY A 77 59.26 8.06 -6.55
C GLY A 77 58.16 7.28 -5.82
N TYR A 78 57.70 7.73 -4.64
CA TYR A 78 56.57 7.09 -3.93
C TYR A 78 55.33 7.16 -4.81
N THR A 79 54.55 6.08 -4.81
CA THR A 79 53.31 5.96 -5.58
C THR A 79 52.21 5.45 -4.67
N LEU A 80 51.11 6.19 -4.60
CA LEU A 80 49.88 5.78 -3.93
C LEU A 80 48.88 5.32 -4.99
N THR A 81 48.37 4.09 -4.84
CA THR A 81 47.27 3.59 -5.66
C THR A 81 45.95 3.95 -5.01
N ILE A 82 45.05 4.58 -5.75
CA ILE A 82 43.73 5.00 -5.31
C ILE A 82 42.72 4.08 -5.98
N ASN A 83 41.97 3.33 -5.18
CA ASN A 83 40.93 2.41 -5.63
C ASN A 83 39.55 2.95 -5.28
N GLY A 84 38.54 2.61 -6.09
CA GLY A 84 37.17 3.04 -5.88
C GLY A 84 36.16 2.10 -6.54
N ARG A 85 34.91 2.55 -6.61
CA ARG A 85 33.81 1.80 -7.21
C ARG A 85 34.05 1.55 -8.70
N GLU A 86 33.36 0.54 -9.25
CA GLU A 86 33.39 0.18 -10.68
C GLU A 86 34.81 -0.12 -11.21
N ASP A 87 35.63 -0.81 -10.37
CA ASP A 87 37.02 -1.18 -10.69
C ASP A 87 37.94 0.02 -10.99
N PHE A 88 37.57 1.23 -10.50
CA PHE A 88 38.42 2.38 -10.60
C PHE A 88 39.74 2.14 -9.86
N SER A 89 40.85 2.42 -10.54
CA SER A 89 42.18 2.36 -9.95
C SER A 89 43.13 3.30 -10.71
N GLU A 90 43.58 4.35 -10.05
CA GLU A 90 44.57 5.28 -10.53
C GLU A 90 45.69 5.52 -9.51
N SER A 91 46.73 6.18 -9.89
CA SER A 91 47.87 6.40 -9.00
C SER A 91 48.34 7.83 -9.05
N ILE A 92 48.73 8.36 -7.89
CA ILE A 92 49.45 9.63 -7.77
C ILE A 92 50.85 9.37 -7.20
N THR A 93 51.81 10.25 -7.56
CA THR A 93 53.20 10.09 -7.14
C THR A 93 53.54 11.12 -6.05
N GLY A 94 54.57 10.85 -5.27
CA GLY A 94 55.08 11.82 -4.30
C GLY A 94 55.53 13.13 -4.95
N GLU A 95 56.05 13.07 -6.18
CA GLU A 95 56.43 14.26 -6.97
C GLU A 95 55.19 15.08 -7.31
N SER A 96 54.09 14.45 -7.75
CA SER A 96 52.85 15.16 -8.18
C SER A 96 52.15 15.89 -7.02
N VAL A 97 52.40 15.53 -5.78
CA VAL A 97 51.86 16.20 -4.57
C VAL A 97 52.91 17.03 -3.82
N GLY A 98 54.13 17.14 -4.38
CA GLY A 98 55.25 17.88 -3.77
C GLY A 98 55.63 17.31 -2.42
N LEU A 99 55.68 15.97 -2.28
CA LEU A 99 56.03 15.26 -1.05
C LEU A 99 57.52 15.43 -0.75
N TYR A 100 57.85 15.89 0.43
CA TYR A 100 59.23 16.07 0.88
C TYR A 100 59.37 15.83 2.38
N ALA A 101 60.60 15.63 2.84
CA ALA A 101 60.95 15.53 4.25
C ALA A 101 61.72 16.79 4.70
N GLU A 102 61.33 17.35 5.83
CA GLU A 102 62.14 18.34 6.56
C GLU A 102 63.00 17.59 7.57
N PHE A 103 64.33 17.64 7.36
CA PHE A 103 65.27 17.00 8.24
C PHE A 103 65.70 17.97 9.36
N ASP A 104 65.93 17.41 10.54
CA ASP A 104 66.63 18.09 11.62
C ASP A 104 68.15 17.84 11.53
N ASP A 105 68.89 18.23 12.55
CA ASP A 105 70.34 18.03 12.62
C ASP A 105 70.77 16.62 13.11
N THR A 106 69.84 15.65 13.09
CA THR A 106 70.10 14.30 13.64
C THR A 106 71.16 13.54 12.82
N LEU A 107 71.15 13.67 11.50
CA LEU A 107 72.14 13.06 10.61
C LEU A 107 73.54 13.61 10.88
N ASP A 108 73.66 14.95 10.95
CA ASP A 108 74.92 15.61 11.26
C ASP A 108 75.44 15.24 12.65
N LYS A 109 74.59 15.22 13.64
CA LYS A 109 74.92 14.76 15.00
C LYS A 109 75.37 13.28 15.02
N ALA A 110 74.70 12.43 14.27
CA ALA A 110 75.06 11.03 14.12
C ALA A 110 76.50 10.89 13.54
N ILE A 111 76.79 11.63 12.45
CA ILE A 111 78.14 11.66 11.88
C ILE A 111 79.14 12.22 12.88
N ALA A 112 78.83 13.34 13.55
CA ALA A 112 79.75 13.97 14.51
C ALA A 112 80.03 13.08 15.74
N SER A 113 79.11 12.21 16.11
CA SER A 113 79.28 11.26 17.23
C SER A 113 80.11 10.04 16.88
N GLN A 114 80.38 9.77 15.60
CA GLN A 114 81.12 8.61 15.11
C GLN A 114 82.60 8.74 15.48
N LYS A 115 83.25 7.58 15.62
CA LYS A 115 84.71 7.50 15.74
C LYS A 115 85.28 7.04 14.41
N PRO A 116 85.78 7.96 13.55
CA PRO A 116 86.22 7.62 12.19
C PRO A 116 87.27 6.50 12.15
N MET A 117 88.08 6.40 13.20
CA MET A 117 89.10 5.34 13.31
C MET A 117 88.48 3.93 13.53
N ASP A 118 87.23 3.81 13.92
CA ASP A 118 86.53 2.53 14.09
C ASP A 118 85.99 1.95 12.78
N TRP A 119 86.15 2.63 11.60
CA TRP A 119 85.61 2.23 10.32
C TRP A 119 85.94 0.77 9.94
N GLY A 120 87.15 0.29 10.22
CA GLY A 120 87.55 -1.06 9.94
C GLY A 120 86.81 -2.10 10.78
N LYS A 121 86.44 -1.75 12.03
CA LYS A 121 85.62 -2.58 12.90
C LYS A 121 84.25 -2.80 12.32
N TYR A 122 83.65 -1.78 11.74
CA TYR A 122 82.33 -1.82 11.10
C TYR A 122 82.42 -2.46 9.72
N ARG A 123 83.52 -2.26 8.97
CA ARG A 123 83.73 -2.82 7.63
C ARG A 123 83.95 -4.33 7.64
N PHE A 124 84.65 -4.84 8.62
CA PHE A 124 85.04 -6.26 8.73
C PHE A 124 84.31 -6.98 9.85
N GLY A 125 83.55 -6.28 10.69
CA GLY A 125 82.71 -6.86 11.75
C GLY A 125 81.26 -7.03 11.27
N LYS A 126 80.47 -7.66 12.10
CA LYS A 126 79.03 -7.81 11.90
C LYS A 126 78.21 -6.74 12.65
N THR A 127 78.83 -5.60 12.97
CA THR A 127 78.19 -4.52 13.75
C THR A 127 77.42 -3.61 12.78
N VAL A 128 76.15 -3.43 13.02
CA VAL A 128 75.26 -2.52 12.32
C VAL A 128 75.08 -1.31 13.24
N ASN A 129 75.12 -0.11 12.70
CA ASN A 129 74.80 1.13 13.38
C ASN A 129 73.50 1.66 12.80
N GLU A 130 72.40 1.65 13.59
CA GLU A 130 71.10 2.13 13.18
C GLU A 130 70.89 3.56 13.69
N VAL A 131 70.48 4.42 12.80
CA VAL A 131 70.12 5.81 13.04
C VAL A 131 68.69 5.98 12.55
N ASN A 132 67.81 6.52 13.39
CA ASN A 132 66.47 6.92 12.99
C ASN A 132 66.45 8.44 12.92
N THR A 133 65.89 8.97 11.84
CA THR A 133 65.67 10.41 11.67
C THR A 133 64.33 10.78 12.26
N ASP A 134 64.22 11.97 12.85
CA ASP A 134 62.93 12.57 13.24
C ASP A 134 62.43 13.51 12.12
N ALA A 135 62.60 13.11 10.85
CA ALA A 135 62.18 13.88 9.70
C ALA A 135 60.67 14.07 9.65
N LEU A 136 60.23 15.27 9.36
CA LEU A 136 58.80 15.61 9.21
C LEU A 136 58.42 15.51 7.71
N LEU A 137 57.50 14.61 7.42
CA LEU A 137 56.89 14.56 6.09
C LEU A 137 55.98 15.77 5.85
N ARG A 138 56.07 16.30 4.66
CA ARG A 138 55.23 17.42 4.21
C ARG A 138 54.86 17.25 2.74
N TYR A 139 53.73 17.82 2.36
CA TYR A 139 53.27 17.92 0.99
C TYR A 139 52.77 19.33 0.69
N SER A 140 52.54 19.65 -0.57
CA SER A 140 51.91 20.91 -0.99
C SER A 140 50.41 20.74 -1.09
N ASP A 141 49.64 21.51 -0.32
CA ASP A 141 48.16 21.48 -0.39
C ASP A 141 47.67 21.84 -1.80
N ASP A 142 48.32 22.79 -2.50
CA ASP A 142 47.93 23.19 -3.84
C ASP A 142 48.17 22.07 -4.88
N MET A 143 49.32 21.40 -4.79
CA MET A 143 49.65 20.27 -5.70
C MET A 143 48.81 19.02 -5.39
N LEU A 144 48.48 18.77 -4.13
CA LEU A 144 47.59 17.68 -3.75
C LEU A 144 46.19 17.92 -4.34
N ASN A 145 45.66 19.14 -4.22
CA ASN A 145 44.37 19.49 -4.80
C ASN A 145 44.39 19.28 -6.34
N GLU A 146 45.42 19.77 -7.04
CA GLU A 146 45.56 19.59 -8.48
C GLU A 146 45.67 18.09 -8.85
N ALA A 147 46.41 17.29 -8.09
CA ALA A 147 46.55 15.86 -8.32
C ALA A 147 45.26 15.07 -8.11
N VAL A 148 44.46 15.44 -7.07
CA VAL A 148 43.16 14.81 -6.80
C VAL A 148 42.11 15.23 -7.84
N GLU A 149 42.03 16.52 -8.17
CA GLU A 149 41.14 17.03 -9.23
C GLU A 149 41.44 16.44 -10.62
N GLY A 150 42.69 16.02 -10.84
CA GLY A 150 43.12 15.37 -12.09
C GLY A 150 42.75 13.87 -12.17
N LEU A 151 42.22 13.25 -11.14
CA LEU A 151 41.77 11.86 -11.19
C LEU A 151 40.52 11.74 -12.06
N SER A 152 40.43 10.70 -12.88
CA SER A 152 39.26 10.52 -13.76
C SER A 152 37.94 10.29 -13.00
N CYS A 153 37.99 9.78 -11.76
CA CYS A 153 36.83 9.63 -10.90
C CYS A 153 36.31 10.98 -10.35
N MET A 154 37.12 12.05 -10.43
CA MET A 154 36.70 13.39 -9.99
C MET A 154 36.09 14.21 -11.14
N ASP A 155 36.05 13.70 -12.35
CA ASP A 155 35.37 14.33 -13.47
C ASP A 155 33.85 14.17 -13.32
N GLU A 156 33.12 15.29 -13.28
CA GLU A 156 31.66 15.31 -13.15
C GLU A 156 30.95 14.45 -14.23
N GLU A 157 31.55 14.32 -15.44
CA GLU A 157 31.00 13.50 -16.53
C GLU A 157 31.05 11.99 -16.19
N ASN A 158 31.92 11.57 -15.28
CA ASN A 158 32.08 10.19 -14.83
C ASN A 158 31.33 9.92 -13.52
N MET A 159 30.80 10.95 -12.87
CA MET A 159 30.05 10.81 -11.63
C MET A 159 28.56 10.52 -11.90
N ARG A 160 27.99 9.66 -11.09
CA ARG A 160 26.57 9.33 -11.10
C ARG A 160 26.01 9.51 -9.70
N GLU A 161 24.97 10.38 -9.58
CA GLU A 161 24.27 10.58 -8.32
C GLU A 161 23.68 9.26 -7.77
N PRO A 162 23.68 9.04 -6.46
CA PRO A 162 23.02 7.89 -5.86
C PRO A 162 21.49 8.03 -6.01
N GLU A 163 20.79 6.91 -6.24
CA GLU A 163 19.33 6.86 -6.20
C GLU A 163 18.85 6.14 -4.94
N ASP A 164 17.87 6.72 -4.26
CA ASP A 164 17.25 6.13 -3.09
C ASP A 164 16.48 4.84 -3.41
N ALA A 165 16.49 3.90 -2.48
CA ALA A 165 15.60 2.75 -2.52
C ALA A 165 14.14 3.19 -2.45
N LYS A 166 13.27 2.51 -3.20
CA LYS A 166 11.84 2.85 -3.30
C LYS A 166 10.96 1.61 -3.41
N ILE A 167 9.68 1.77 -3.07
CA ILE A 167 8.69 0.71 -3.31
C ILE A 167 8.34 0.72 -4.80
N SER A 168 8.30 -0.45 -5.42
CA SER A 168 7.91 -0.63 -6.83
C SER A 168 6.45 -0.22 -7.08
N ASP A 169 6.08 -0.08 -8.34
CA ASP A 169 4.67 -0.11 -8.71
C ASP A 169 4.06 -1.48 -8.36
N TYR A 170 2.71 -1.51 -8.25
CA TYR A 170 1.99 -2.75 -8.02
C TYR A 170 2.14 -3.70 -9.19
N ASP A 171 2.67 -4.89 -8.94
CA ASP A 171 2.73 -5.94 -9.94
C ASP A 171 1.45 -6.80 -9.90
N SER A 172 0.61 -6.66 -10.91
CA SER A 172 -0.65 -7.40 -11.03
C SER A 172 -0.45 -8.90 -11.26
N ALA A 173 0.73 -9.34 -11.72
CA ALA A 173 1.02 -10.76 -11.96
C ALA A 173 1.33 -11.49 -10.66
N THR A 174 2.07 -10.86 -9.75
CA THR A 174 2.38 -11.40 -8.42
C THR A 174 1.37 -10.98 -7.37
N GLY A 175 0.61 -9.91 -7.63
CA GLY A 175 -0.34 -9.34 -6.68
C GLY A 175 0.33 -8.61 -5.51
N SER A 176 1.53 -8.04 -5.73
CA SER A 176 2.35 -7.48 -4.65
C SER A 176 3.22 -6.31 -5.09
N TYR A 177 3.80 -5.66 -4.10
CA TYR A 177 4.85 -4.66 -4.22
C TYR A 177 6.18 -5.29 -3.80
N SER A 178 7.29 -4.74 -4.31
CA SER A 178 8.65 -5.09 -3.91
C SER A 178 9.46 -3.83 -3.62
N ILE A 179 10.59 -3.98 -2.95
CA ILE A 179 11.54 -2.87 -2.79
C ILE A 179 12.50 -2.91 -3.98
N ILE A 180 12.62 -1.80 -4.68
CA ILE A 180 13.67 -1.54 -5.65
C ILE A 180 14.87 -1.05 -4.85
N LYS A 181 16.00 -1.79 -4.97
CA LYS A 181 17.22 -1.46 -4.25
C LYS A 181 17.74 -0.09 -4.70
N GLU A 182 18.37 0.61 -3.78
CA GLU A 182 19.14 1.82 -4.04
C GLU A 182 20.24 1.59 -5.08
N ASP A 183 20.53 2.62 -5.86
CA ASP A 183 21.78 2.72 -6.61
C ASP A 183 22.75 3.60 -5.81
N GLU A 184 23.87 3.03 -5.44
CA GLU A 184 24.86 3.72 -4.61
C GLU A 184 25.60 4.83 -5.37
N GLY A 185 25.47 4.89 -6.71
CA GLY A 185 26.13 5.90 -7.53
C GLY A 185 27.65 5.84 -7.48
N THR A 186 28.28 6.85 -8.06
CA THR A 186 29.75 7.03 -8.08
C THR A 186 30.16 8.46 -7.72
N GLU A 187 29.23 9.30 -7.25
CA GLU A 187 29.50 10.67 -6.86
C GLU A 187 30.40 10.73 -5.65
N LEU A 188 31.50 11.46 -5.75
CA LEU A 188 32.52 11.61 -4.73
C LEU A 188 32.41 12.96 -4.00
N LEU A 189 32.69 12.92 -2.70
CA LEU A 189 32.81 14.10 -1.85
C LEU A 189 34.26 14.58 -1.87
N GLU A 190 34.57 15.61 -2.65
CA GLU A 190 35.90 16.12 -2.94
C GLU A 190 36.75 16.32 -1.66
N ASP A 191 36.19 16.98 -0.64
CA ASP A 191 36.90 17.22 0.62
C ASP A 191 37.32 15.92 1.31
N LYS A 192 36.48 14.87 1.24
CA LYS A 192 36.79 13.56 1.82
C LYS A 192 37.85 12.79 1.04
N VAL A 193 37.78 12.88 -0.30
CA VAL A 193 38.82 12.29 -1.14
C VAL A 193 40.17 12.91 -0.83
N LYS A 194 40.23 14.26 -0.75
CA LYS A 194 41.45 14.99 -0.40
C LYS A 194 41.98 14.61 0.98
N GLU A 195 41.11 14.47 1.98
CA GLU A 195 41.47 14.03 3.33
C GLU A 195 42.00 12.60 3.36
N ALA A 196 41.34 11.67 2.68
CA ALA A 196 41.73 10.26 2.59
C ALA A 196 43.10 10.11 1.89
N VAL A 197 43.27 10.76 0.75
CA VAL A 197 44.54 10.74 -0.02
C VAL A 197 45.65 11.38 0.80
N ALA A 198 45.45 12.54 1.43
CA ALA A 198 46.43 13.19 2.27
C ALA A 198 46.87 12.28 3.44
N THR A 199 45.90 11.60 4.08
CA THR A 199 46.18 10.66 5.18
C THR A 199 47.00 9.46 4.72
N ALA A 200 46.67 8.92 3.54
CA ALA A 200 47.40 7.81 2.94
C ALA A 200 48.85 8.20 2.56
N ILE A 201 49.03 9.39 1.97
CA ILE A 201 50.37 9.91 1.63
C ILE A 201 51.21 10.10 2.89
N MET A 202 50.65 10.74 3.92
CA MET A 202 51.38 11.00 5.17
C MET A 202 51.75 9.72 5.92
N SER A 203 51.06 8.61 5.65
CA SER A 203 51.41 7.28 6.19
C SER A 203 52.25 6.45 5.22
N LEU A 204 52.61 6.97 4.05
CA LEU A 204 53.24 6.23 2.97
C LEU A 204 52.52 4.92 2.67
N ALA A 205 51.20 4.92 2.60
CA ALA A 205 50.39 3.77 2.28
C ALA A 205 50.63 3.35 0.81
N GLU A 206 50.56 2.06 0.52
CA GLU A 206 50.66 1.56 -0.84
C GLU A 206 49.38 1.80 -1.63
N SER A 207 48.24 1.80 -0.95
CA SER A 207 46.94 2.07 -1.56
C SER A 207 45.96 2.69 -0.55
N VAL A 208 44.94 3.33 -1.10
CA VAL A 208 43.76 3.81 -0.38
C VAL A 208 42.51 3.40 -1.17
N ASP A 209 41.48 2.96 -0.47
CA ASP A 209 40.18 2.62 -1.04
C ASP A 209 39.17 3.71 -0.66
N LEU A 210 38.62 4.39 -1.66
CA LEU A 210 37.70 5.51 -1.47
C LEU A 210 36.36 5.07 -0.86
N GLU A 211 35.93 3.83 -1.12
CA GLU A 211 34.74 3.23 -0.51
C GLU A 211 34.93 3.04 0.99
N GLU A 212 36.03 2.37 1.38
CA GLU A 212 36.35 2.12 2.80
C GLU A 212 36.54 3.42 3.59
N GLN A 213 37.00 4.50 2.93
CA GLN A 213 37.17 5.82 3.55
C GLN A 213 35.86 6.65 3.57
N GLY A 214 34.78 6.13 3.00
CA GLY A 214 33.48 6.82 2.96
C GLY A 214 33.52 8.12 2.14
N CYS A 215 34.25 8.10 1.02
CA CYS A 215 34.41 9.26 0.14
C CYS A 215 33.21 9.46 -0.81
N TYR A 216 32.34 8.47 -0.95
CA TYR A 216 31.18 8.55 -1.83
C TYR A 216 29.98 9.21 -1.16
N LEU A 217 29.18 9.93 -1.94
CA LEU A 217 27.85 10.35 -1.54
C LEU A 217 26.98 9.08 -1.39
N ALA A 218 26.33 8.94 -0.26
CA ALA A 218 25.47 7.80 -0.01
C ALA A 218 24.00 8.13 -0.29
N PRO A 219 23.18 7.18 -0.77
CA PRO A 219 21.74 7.36 -0.86
C PRO A 219 21.14 7.67 0.52
N SER A 220 20.09 8.50 0.54
CA SER A 220 19.43 8.91 1.79
C SER A 220 18.54 7.81 2.35
N VAL A 221 18.00 6.92 1.48
CA VAL A 221 17.17 5.78 1.82
C VAL A 221 17.76 4.52 1.19
N THR A 222 17.98 3.50 2.00
CA THR A 222 18.49 2.20 1.54
C THR A 222 17.40 1.14 1.60
N SER A 223 17.59 0.03 0.90
CA SER A 223 16.71 -1.15 0.96
C SER A 223 16.67 -1.81 2.35
N GLU A 224 17.62 -1.47 3.22
CA GLU A 224 17.66 -1.90 4.62
C GLU A 224 16.87 -0.97 5.56
N ASP A 225 16.33 0.13 5.06
CA ASP A 225 15.54 1.07 5.86
C ASP A 225 14.26 0.40 6.39
N GLU A 226 14.14 0.34 7.72
CA GLU A 226 13.03 -0.32 8.41
C GLU A 226 11.68 0.37 8.13
N ALA A 227 11.69 1.66 7.84
CA ALA A 227 10.49 2.41 7.54
C ALA A 227 9.99 2.06 6.13
N LEU A 228 10.90 1.93 5.15
CA LEU A 228 10.59 1.50 3.79
C LEU A 228 10.06 0.06 3.78
N LYS A 229 10.72 -0.85 4.52
CA LYS A 229 10.28 -2.25 4.68
C LYS A 229 8.88 -2.34 5.27
N THR A 230 8.64 -1.62 6.36
CA THR A 230 7.33 -1.58 7.05
C THR A 230 6.24 -1.05 6.13
N ALA A 231 6.51 -0.01 5.34
CA ALA A 231 5.56 0.53 4.37
C ALA A 231 5.22 -0.51 3.28
N CYS A 232 6.24 -1.17 2.71
CA CYS A 232 6.07 -2.21 1.70
C CYS A 232 5.28 -3.41 2.24
N GLU A 233 5.60 -3.89 3.44
CA GLU A 233 4.86 -4.96 4.12
C GLU A 233 3.40 -4.58 4.38
N THR A 234 3.15 -3.34 4.80
CA THR A 234 1.80 -2.83 5.03
C THR A 234 1.00 -2.76 3.74
N MET A 235 1.60 -2.27 2.64
CA MET A 235 0.96 -2.26 1.33
C MET A 235 0.63 -3.68 0.87
N ASN A 236 1.57 -4.61 1.00
CA ASN A 236 1.37 -6.02 0.66
C ASN A 236 0.29 -6.69 1.51
N LYS A 237 0.24 -6.38 2.80
CA LYS A 237 -0.84 -6.82 3.68
C LYS A 237 -2.20 -6.34 3.18
N TYR A 238 -2.32 -5.07 2.78
CA TYR A 238 -3.59 -4.48 2.34
C TYR A 238 -4.05 -5.05 1.01
N VAL A 239 -3.16 -5.18 0.02
CA VAL A 239 -3.52 -5.78 -1.28
C VAL A 239 -3.70 -7.30 -1.20
N GLY A 240 -3.19 -7.95 -0.16
CA GLY A 240 -3.45 -9.35 0.16
C GLY A 240 -4.90 -9.64 0.59
N ALA A 241 -5.69 -8.60 0.88
CA ALA A 241 -7.11 -8.76 1.21
C ALA A 241 -7.91 -9.27 0.01
N LYS A 242 -8.85 -10.20 0.30
CA LYS A 242 -9.78 -10.74 -0.70
C LYS A 242 -11.16 -10.88 -0.08
N ILE A 243 -12.05 -9.98 -0.43
CA ILE A 243 -13.40 -9.94 0.11
C ILE A 243 -14.39 -10.39 -0.96
N THR A 244 -15.05 -11.52 -0.74
CA THR A 244 -16.10 -12.04 -1.62
C THR A 244 -17.46 -11.75 -1.01
N TYR A 245 -18.20 -10.83 -1.60
CA TYR A 245 -19.58 -10.52 -1.25
C TYR A 245 -20.52 -11.54 -1.84
N LYS A 246 -21.41 -12.10 -1.02
CA LYS A 246 -22.44 -13.05 -1.42
C LYS A 246 -23.83 -12.43 -1.36
N PHE A 247 -24.62 -12.65 -2.42
CA PHE A 247 -26.02 -12.22 -2.55
C PHE A 247 -26.84 -13.36 -3.12
N GLY A 248 -27.13 -14.35 -2.28
CA GLY A 248 -27.72 -15.62 -2.74
C GLY A 248 -26.77 -16.35 -3.67
N ASP A 249 -27.20 -16.57 -4.92
CA ASP A 249 -26.40 -17.26 -5.95
C ASP A 249 -25.38 -16.34 -6.65
N LYS A 250 -25.42 -15.04 -6.41
CA LYS A 250 -24.48 -14.07 -6.97
C LYS A 250 -23.34 -13.82 -6.01
N ALA A 251 -22.15 -13.64 -6.57
CA ALA A 251 -20.98 -13.23 -5.80
C ALA A 251 -20.19 -12.15 -6.55
N GLU A 252 -19.59 -11.24 -5.81
CA GLU A 252 -18.67 -10.23 -6.30
C GLU A 252 -17.42 -10.24 -5.43
N THR A 253 -16.24 -10.19 -6.04
CA THR A 253 -14.97 -10.30 -5.31
C THR A 253 -14.13 -9.06 -5.53
N LEU A 254 -13.78 -8.40 -4.44
CA LEU A 254 -12.77 -7.36 -4.37
C LEU A 254 -11.44 -8.00 -3.97
N ASN A 255 -10.36 -7.63 -4.65
CA ASN A 255 -9.00 -8.13 -4.39
C ASN A 255 -7.94 -7.04 -4.63
N GLY A 256 -6.66 -7.42 -4.52
CA GLY A 256 -5.53 -6.52 -4.65
C GLY A 256 -5.47 -5.72 -5.94
N ASN A 257 -5.95 -6.28 -7.06
CA ASN A 257 -5.97 -5.59 -8.35
C ASN A 257 -6.85 -4.32 -8.37
N GLU A 258 -7.80 -4.23 -7.47
CA GLU A 258 -8.62 -3.03 -7.28
C GLU A 258 -8.11 -2.22 -6.07
N ILE A 259 -7.76 -2.92 -4.96
CA ILE A 259 -7.36 -2.30 -3.70
C ILE A 259 -6.09 -1.46 -3.85
N HIS A 260 -5.13 -1.87 -4.70
CA HIS A 260 -3.88 -1.14 -4.89
C HIS A 260 -4.13 0.32 -5.31
N ASN A 261 -5.18 0.56 -6.10
CA ASN A 261 -5.57 1.90 -6.52
C ASN A 261 -6.09 2.79 -5.37
N TRP A 262 -6.42 2.20 -4.22
CA TRP A 262 -6.97 2.90 -3.06
C TRP A 262 -5.91 3.27 -2.03
N LEU A 263 -4.68 2.78 -2.21
CA LEU A 263 -3.60 3.05 -1.28
C LEU A 263 -2.97 4.41 -1.54
N THR A 264 -2.57 5.06 -0.46
CA THR A 264 -1.79 6.29 -0.47
C THR A 264 -0.67 6.14 0.53
N VAL A 265 0.56 6.41 0.08
CA VAL A 265 1.77 6.40 0.90
C VAL A 265 2.19 7.84 1.17
N ASN A 266 2.45 8.15 2.42
CA ASN A 266 2.99 9.44 2.84
C ASN A 266 4.12 9.17 3.86
N GLY A 267 5.36 9.26 3.38
CA GLY A 267 6.52 8.75 4.10
C GLY A 267 6.38 7.25 4.37
N THR A 268 6.37 6.85 5.62
CA THR A 268 6.19 5.46 6.07
C THR A 268 4.74 5.06 6.33
N SER A 269 3.82 6.01 6.26
CA SER A 269 2.40 5.80 6.56
C SER A 269 1.64 5.37 5.31
N VAL A 270 1.02 4.20 5.37
CA VAL A 270 0.13 3.68 4.33
C VAL A 270 -1.32 3.84 4.77
N SER A 271 -2.13 4.44 3.93
CA SER A 271 -3.57 4.62 4.19
C SER A 271 -4.43 4.07 3.05
N VAL A 272 -5.65 3.67 3.41
CA VAL A 272 -6.69 3.24 2.46
C VAL A 272 -7.65 4.40 2.25
N SER A 273 -7.93 4.76 1.02
CA SER A 273 -8.87 5.82 0.65
C SER A 273 -10.31 5.40 0.99
N GLU A 274 -10.88 6.00 2.04
CA GLU A 274 -12.27 5.77 2.44
C GLU A 274 -13.26 6.22 1.35
N SER A 275 -12.94 7.25 0.58
CA SER A 275 -13.79 7.72 -0.51
C SER A 275 -13.91 6.70 -1.65
N LYS A 276 -12.81 6.04 -2.02
CA LYS A 276 -12.82 4.96 -3.03
C LYS A 276 -13.54 3.71 -2.52
N ALA A 277 -13.34 3.37 -1.26
CA ALA A 277 -14.07 2.29 -0.61
C ALA A 277 -15.60 2.58 -0.57
N ALA A 278 -15.99 3.83 -0.26
CA ALA A 278 -17.38 4.25 -0.28
C ALA A 278 -18.00 4.22 -1.70
N GLU A 279 -17.22 4.59 -2.71
CA GLU A 279 -17.66 4.50 -4.11
C GLU A 279 -17.88 3.05 -4.53
N TYR A 280 -16.97 2.15 -4.19
CA TYR A 280 -17.13 0.72 -4.42
C TYR A 280 -18.41 0.17 -3.75
N VAL A 281 -18.61 0.49 -2.46
CA VAL A 281 -19.80 0.07 -1.71
C VAL A 281 -21.09 0.67 -2.31
N LYS A 282 -21.07 1.91 -2.81
CA LYS A 282 -22.18 2.53 -3.54
C LYS A 282 -22.51 1.76 -4.82
N ASN A 283 -21.51 1.34 -5.59
CA ASN A 283 -21.69 0.56 -6.80
C ASN A 283 -22.25 -0.83 -6.46
N LEU A 284 -21.72 -1.49 -5.44
CA LEU A 284 -22.22 -2.73 -4.90
C LEU A 284 -23.71 -2.60 -4.51
N ALA A 285 -24.07 -1.54 -3.78
CA ALA A 285 -25.43 -1.27 -3.37
C ALA A 285 -26.38 -1.01 -4.58
N SER A 286 -25.92 -0.31 -5.61
CA SER A 286 -26.73 -0.06 -6.80
C SER A 286 -27.11 -1.35 -7.54
N THR A 287 -26.20 -2.33 -7.54
CA THR A 287 -26.38 -3.64 -8.17
C THR A 287 -27.22 -4.58 -7.31
N CYS A 288 -26.97 -4.62 -6.00
CA CYS A 288 -27.49 -5.66 -5.11
C CYS A 288 -28.75 -5.25 -4.33
N ASN A 289 -28.97 -3.95 -4.13
CA ASN A 289 -30.19 -3.50 -3.44
C ASN A 289 -31.43 -3.83 -4.27
N THR A 290 -32.45 -4.37 -3.58
CA THR A 290 -33.78 -4.64 -4.15
C THR A 290 -34.86 -3.76 -3.52
N ALA A 291 -34.58 -3.07 -2.42
CA ALA A 291 -35.46 -2.08 -1.83
C ALA A 291 -35.80 -0.97 -2.84
N TYR A 292 -37.05 -0.49 -2.83
CA TYR A 292 -37.59 0.51 -3.76
C TYR A 292 -37.62 0.07 -5.25
N LYS A 293 -37.26 -1.18 -5.56
CA LYS A 293 -37.38 -1.73 -6.92
C LYS A 293 -38.74 -2.43 -7.09
N PRO A 294 -39.30 -2.44 -8.31
CA PRO A 294 -40.56 -3.14 -8.58
C PRO A 294 -40.52 -4.61 -8.16
N LYS A 295 -41.65 -5.10 -7.63
CA LYS A 295 -41.84 -6.51 -7.26
C LYS A 295 -42.87 -7.15 -8.16
N THR A 296 -42.56 -8.34 -8.67
CA THR A 296 -43.48 -9.13 -9.47
C THR A 296 -44.14 -10.17 -8.57
N LEU A 297 -45.47 -10.10 -8.46
CA LEU A 297 -46.26 -11.02 -7.63
C LEU A 297 -47.19 -11.85 -8.54
N LYS A 298 -47.09 -13.17 -8.43
CA LYS A 298 -48.11 -14.07 -8.92
C LYS A 298 -49.21 -14.14 -7.84
N THR A 299 -50.31 -13.45 -8.10
CA THR A 299 -51.38 -13.27 -7.13
C THR A 299 -52.18 -14.55 -6.86
N SER A 300 -52.90 -14.61 -5.74
CA SER A 300 -53.87 -15.66 -5.42
C SER A 300 -55.02 -15.74 -6.42
N TYR A 301 -55.22 -14.71 -7.27
CA TYR A 301 -56.16 -14.69 -8.39
C TYR A 301 -55.61 -15.34 -9.67
N GLY A 302 -54.39 -15.92 -9.64
CA GLY A 302 -53.75 -16.54 -10.78
C GLY A 302 -53.22 -15.55 -11.83
N LYS A 303 -53.24 -14.26 -11.55
CA LYS A 303 -52.72 -13.19 -12.41
C LYS A 303 -51.37 -12.69 -11.87
N THR A 304 -50.53 -12.19 -12.75
CA THR A 304 -49.26 -11.55 -12.36
C THR A 304 -49.45 -10.06 -12.33
N VAL A 305 -49.02 -9.41 -11.21
CA VAL A 305 -49.01 -7.97 -11.08
C VAL A 305 -47.58 -7.48 -10.78
N THR A 306 -47.28 -6.26 -11.22
CA THR A 306 -46.03 -5.57 -10.88
C THR A 306 -46.34 -4.45 -9.90
N ILE A 307 -45.81 -4.55 -8.68
CA ILE A 307 -45.92 -3.54 -7.63
C ILE A 307 -44.70 -2.63 -7.76
N THR A 308 -44.92 -1.40 -8.18
CA THR A 308 -43.85 -0.44 -8.55
C THR A 308 -43.44 0.51 -7.43
N THR A 309 -44.16 0.50 -6.32
CA THR A 309 -43.98 1.40 -5.17
C THR A 309 -43.70 0.60 -3.89
N GLY A 310 -43.32 1.29 -2.84
CA GLY A 310 -42.98 0.72 -1.55
C GLY A 310 -41.48 0.68 -1.30
N ASN A 311 -41.12 0.22 -0.13
CA ASN A 311 -39.73 0.23 0.36
C ASN A 311 -39.18 -1.15 0.68
N TYR A 312 -39.93 -2.22 0.43
CA TYR A 312 -39.50 -3.58 0.72
C TYR A 312 -38.30 -4.02 -0.11
N GLY A 313 -37.38 -4.75 0.49
CA GLY A 313 -36.25 -5.34 -0.20
C GLY A 313 -34.95 -5.23 0.59
N TRP A 314 -33.88 -5.78 0.03
CA TRP A 314 -32.53 -5.68 0.55
C TRP A 314 -31.97 -4.26 0.36
N LYS A 315 -31.35 -3.70 1.41
CA LYS A 315 -30.69 -2.40 1.36
C LYS A 315 -29.41 -2.44 2.17
N ILE A 316 -28.27 -2.27 1.51
CA ILE A 316 -26.96 -2.20 2.15
C ILE A 316 -26.88 -0.92 2.99
N ASP A 317 -26.35 -1.04 4.21
CA ASP A 317 -25.91 0.08 5.03
C ASP A 317 -24.54 0.54 4.53
N GLN A 318 -24.54 1.47 3.58
CA GLN A 318 -23.31 1.89 2.90
C GLN A 318 -22.27 2.44 3.87
N ALA A 319 -22.67 3.15 4.91
CA ALA A 319 -21.73 3.72 5.87
C ALA A 319 -21.05 2.64 6.71
N LYS A 320 -21.84 1.71 7.26
CA LYS A 320 -21.32 0.59 8.04
C LYS A 320 -20.46 -0.34 7.17
N GLU A 321 -20.91 -0.63 5.95
CA GLU A 321 -20.17 -1.50 5.06
C GLU A 321 -18.84 -0.89 4.62
N THR A 322 -18.81 0.43 4.34
CA THR A 322 -17.55 1.12 4.02
C THR A 322 -16.55 1.00 5.17
N ALA A 323 -16.99 1.26 6.40
CA ALA A 323 -16.12 1.14 7.57
C ALA A 323 -15.62 -0.31 7.79
N ALA A 324 -16.51 -1.29 7.62
CA ALA A 324 -16.17 -2.70 7.70
C ALA A 324 -15.16 -3.11 6.61
N LEU A 325 -15.39 -2.67 5.36
CA LEU A 325 -14.52 -2.94 4.23
C LEU A 325 -13.11 -2.38 4.42
N VAL A 326 -12.99 -1.13 4.85
CA VAL A 326 -11.69 -0.50 5.16
C VAL A 326 -10.96 -1.27 6.26
N SER A 327 -11.69 -1.73 7.27
CA SER A 327 -11.11 -2.56 8.34
C SER A 327 -10.60 -3.92 7.83
N LEU A 328 -11.38 -4.60 6.99
CA LEU A 328 -11.00 -5.87 6.38
C LEU A 328 -9.73 -5.74 5.51
N ILE A 329 -9.64 -4.66 4.72
CA ILE A 329 -8.47 -4.35 3.90
C ILE A 329 -7.24 -4.12 4.79
N LYS A 330 -7.34 -3.28 5.81
CA LYS A 330 -6.24 -3.00 6.76
C LYS A 330 -5.76 -4.24 7.51
N ASN A 331 -6.64 -5.21 7.70
CA ASN A 331 -6.28 -6.49 8.32
C ASN A 331 -5.70 -7.52 7.33
N GLY A 332 -5.81 -7.28 6.01
CA GLY A 332 -5.43 -8.25 4.98
C GLY A 332 -6.36 -9.47 4.95
N GLU A 333 -7.64 -9.28 5.29
CA GLU A 333 -8.59 -10.38 5.46
C GLU A 333 -8.96 -11.05 4.13
N GLN A 334 -9.02 -12.38 4.16
CA GLN A 334 -9.55 -13.19 3.08
C GLN A 334 -10.85 -13.84 3.55
N THR A 335 -11.98 -13.30 3.12
CA THR A 335 -13.28 -13.70 3.63
C THR A 335 -14.37 -13.73 2.58
N SER A 336 -15.41 -14.50 2.87
CA SER A 336 -16.64 -14.53 2.07
C SER A 336 -17.82 -14.24 3.00
N ARG A 337 -18.53 -13.13 2.71
CA ARG A 337 -19.58 -12.62 3.59
C ARG A 337 -20.72 -11.95 2.81
N GLU A 338 -21.81 -11.71 3.50
CA GLU A 338 -22.80 -10.72 3.08
C GLU A 338 -22.37 -9.33 3.56
N PRO A 339 -22.81 -8.25 2.87
CA PRO A 339 -22.57 -6.89 3.35
C PRO A 339 -23.43 -6.57 4.60
N GLU A 340 -23.09 -5.47 5.24
CA GLU A 340 -23.93 -4.89 6.30
C GLU A 340 -25.21 -4.33 5.68
N TYR A 341 -26.36 -4.72 6.22
CA TYR A 341 -27.66 -4.27 5.73
C TYR A 341 -28.33 -3.31 6.71
N SER A 342 -28.86 -2.21 6.20
CA SER A 342 -29.81 -1.35 6.91
C SER A 342 -31.26 -1.90 6.85
N GLN A 343 -31.54 -2.74 5.85
CA GLN A 343 -32.81 -3.46 5.69
C GLN A 343 -32.57 -4.81 5.03
N LYS A 344 -33.19 -5.85 5.58
CA LYS A 344 -33.14 -7.21 5.03
C LYS A 344 -34.48 -7.57 4.41
N ALA A 345 -34.46 -8.49 3.44
CA ALA A 345 -35.62 -9.11 2.86
C ALA A 345 -35.64 -10.61 3.18
N ALA A 346 -36.73 -11.29 2.86
CA ALA A 346 -36.94 -12.69 3.22
C ALA A 346 -36.08 -13.66 2.39
N SER A 347 -35.66 -13.26 1.19
CA SER A 347 -34.93 -14.14 0.27
C SER A 347 -34.02 -13.34 -0.64
N HIS A 348 -32.91 -13.96 -1.08
CA HIS A 348 -32.09 -13.49 -2.21
C HIS A 348 -32.50 -14.12 -3.56
N SER A 349 -33.47 -15.05 -3.57
CA SER A 349 -33.95 -15.68 -4.81
C SER A 349 -34.84 -14.73 -5.62
N GLY A 350 -35.36 -15.18 -6.77
CA GLY A 350 -36.06 -14.40 -7.78
C GLY A 350 -37.22 -13.51 -7.28
N ASN A 351 -37.88 -13.86 -6.16
CA ASN A 351 -38.72 -12.97 -5.40
C ASN A 351 -38.11 -12.74 -4.01
N ASP A 352 -37.72 -11.53 -3.70
CA ASP A 352 -37.11 -11.22 -2.42
C ASP A 352 -38.08 -11.22 -1.22
N TYR A 353 -39.37 -11.28 -1.49
CA TYR A 353 -40.41 -11.37 -0.45
C TYR A 353 -40.62 -12.79 0.09
N GLY A 354 -39.96 -13.80 -0.47
CA GLY A 354 -40.00 -15.17 0.05
C GLY A 354 -41.37 -15.82 0.06
N ASN A 355 -41.66 -16.64 1.08
CA ASN A 355 -42.82 -17.48 1.17
C ASN A 355 -43.74 -17.16 2.36
N THR A 356 -43.40 -16.16 3.19
CA THR A 356 -44.25 -15.66 4.29
C THR A 356 -44.53 -14.19 3.97
N TYR A 357 -45.78 -13.88 3.65
CA TYR A 357 -46.20 -12.52 3.28
C TYR A 357 -47.69 -12.31 3.38
N VAL A 358 -48.11 -11.06 3.51
CA VAL A 358 -49.51 -10.64 3.39
C VAL A 358 -49.73 -10.10 1.98
N GLU A 359 -50.60 -10.71 1.21
CA GLU A 359 -51.07 -10.27 -0.09
C GLU A 359 -52.37 -9.46 0.07
N ILE A 360 -52.43 -8.23 -0.38
CA ILE A 360 -53.55 -7.31 -0.21
C ILE A 360 -54.07 -6.81 -1.54
N ASN A 361 -55.20 -7.32 -2.00
CA ASN A 361 -55.87 -6.79 -3.18
C ASN A 361 -56.84 -5.66 -2.78
N LEU A 362 -56.39 -4.42 -3.04
CA LEU A 362 -57.15 -3.22 -2.71
C LEU A 362 -58.41 -3.02 -3.58
N THR A 363 -58.46 -3.63 -4.77
CA THR A 363 -59.62 -3.61 -5.66
C THR A 363 -60.71 -4.56 -5.14
N ALA A 364 -60.32 -5.76 -4.79
CA ALA A 364 -61.26 -6.77 -4.26
C ALA A 364 -61.65 -6.50 -2.81
N GLN A 365 -60.85 -5.75 -2.05
CA GLN A 365 -60.95 -5.59 -0.59
C GLN A 365 -60.83 -6.96 0.12
N HIS A 366 -59.86 -7.82 -0.41
CA HIS A 366 -59.60 -9.15 0.08
C HIS A 366 -58.13 -9.39 0.24
N LEU A 367 -57.72 -10.01 1.35
CA LEU A 367 -56.31 -10.36 1.61
C LEU A 367 -56.12 -11.86 1.75
N TYR A 368 -54.90 -12.29 1.49
CA TYR A 368 -54.38 -13.62 1.74
C TYR A 368 -53.13 -13.51 2.60
N PHE A 369 -53.02 -14.33 3.63
CA PHE A 369 -51.80 -14.44 4.41
C PHE A 369 -51.17 -15.81 4.20
N TYR A 370 -49.97 -15.79 3.65
CA TYR A 370 -49.14 -16.98 3.47
C TYR A 370 -48.08 -17.05 4.56
N ALA A 371 -47.94 -18.21 5.19
CA ALA A 371 -46.84 -18.52 6.10
C ALA A 371 -46.13 -19.78 5.60
N ASN A 372 -44.82 -19.67 5.36
CA ASN A 372 -44.00 -20.76 4.82
C ASN A 372 -44.58 -21.40 3.53
N GLY A 373 -45.12 -20.57 2.63
CA GLY A 373 -45.69 -21.00 1.36
C GLY A 373 -47.09 -21.62 1.44
N LYS A 374 -47.72 -21.70 2.63
CA LYS A 374 -49.07 -22.20 2.82
C LYS A 374 -50.01 -21.06 3.13
N LEU A 375 -51.18 -21.05 2.47
CA LEU A 375 -52.26 -20.12 2.81
C LEU A 375 -52.75 -20.47 4.23
N LEU A 376 -52.55 -19.53 5.17
CA LEU A 376 -52.94 -19.71 6.55
C LEU A 376 -54.28 -19.09 6.87
N VAL A 377 -54.57 -17.92 6.30
CA VAL A 377 -55.87 -17.26 6.42
C VAL A 377 -56.11 -16.34 5.23
N GLU A 378 -57.36 -16.27 4.78
CA GLU A 378 -57.85 -15.26 3.82
C GLU A 378 -59.06 -14.54 4.43
N SER A 379 -59.31 -13.31 4.06
CA SER A 379 -60.39 -12.52 4.58
C SER A 379 -60.70 -11.27 3.78
N ASP A 380 -61.97 -10.88 3.76
CA ASP A 380 -62.32 -9.53 3.42
C ASP A 380 -61.81 -8.56 4.47
N PHE A 381 -61.48 -7.34 4.05
CA PHE A 381 -61.03 -6.25 4.89
C PHE A 381 -61.69 -4.90 4.48
N VAL A 382 -61.45 -3.85 5.26
CA VAL A 382 -61.79 -2.50 4.85
C VAL A 382 -60.55 -1.62 4.87
N SER A 383 -60.17 -1.12 3.70
CA SER A 383 -59.03 -0.21 3.53
C SER A 383 -59.39 1.25 3.86
N GLY A 384 -58.47 2.15 3.58
CA GLY A 384 -58.62 3.60 3.74
C GLY A 384 -59.76 4.18 2.92
N ASN A 385 -60.39 5.26 3.46
CA ASN A 385 -61.55 5.93 2.88
C ASN A 385 -61.20 6.73 1.60
N ALA A 386 -61.63 6.21 0.45
CA ALA A 386 -61.30 6.81 -0.85
C ALA A 386 -61.94 8.22 -1.05
N ALA A 387 -63.20 8.43 -0.59
CA ALA A 387 -63.87 9.70 -0.71
C ALA A 387 -63.17 10.84 0.10
N LYS A 388 -62.45 10.48 1.16
CA LYS A 388 -61.70 11.42 1.98
C LYS A 388 -60.22 11.53 1.56
N GLY A 389 -59.80 10.86 0.50
CA GLY A 389 -58.41 10.83 0.08
C GLY A 389 -57.46 10.04 0.99
N TRP A 390 -58.00 9.16 1.86
CA TRP A 390 -57.23 8.36 2.81
C TRP A 390 -57.04 6.93 2.33
N SER A 391 -56.96 6.74 1.03
CA SER A 391 -56.78 5.40 0.45
C SER A 391 -55.50 4.74 0.99
N THR A 392 -55.56 3.46 1.26
CA THR A 392 -54.35 2.62 1.53
C THR A 392 -53.51 2.62 0.27
N PRO A 393 -52.23 3.05 0.31
CA PRO A 393 -51.42 3.08 -0.90
C PRO A 393 -50.98 1.67 -1.32
N ALA A 394 -51.05 1.42 -2.62
CA ALA A 394 -50.40 0.23 -3.20
C ALA A 394 -48.89 0.30 -3.00
N GLY A 395 -48.22 -0.82 -2.84
CA GLY A 395 -46.79 -0.90 -2.63
C GLY A 395 -46.35 -2.20 -1.95
N ALA A 396 -45.07 -2.48 -2.05
CA ALA A 396 -44.44 -3.56 -1.28
C ALA A 396 -43.78 -2.97 -0.04
N TYR A 397 -44.21 -3.37 1.12
CA TYR A 397 -43.81 -2.83 2.42
C TYR A 397 -43.33 -3.94 3.34
N SER A 398 -42.73 -3.59 4.49
CA SER A 398 -42.40 -4.52 5.58
C SER A 398 -43.26 -4.25 6.80
N ILE A 399 -43.61 -5.28 7.55
CA ILE A 399 -44.08 -5.08 8.92
C ILE A 399 -42.97 -4.41 9.71
N THR A 400 -43.24 -3.21 10.24
CA THR A 400 -42.21 -2.45 10.97
C THR A 400 -41.98 -3.02 12.38
N TYR A 401 -43.08 -3.28 13.09
CA TYR A 401 -43.09 -3.93 14.41
C TYR A 401 -44.47 -4.52 14.67
N LYS A 402 -44.61 -5.19 15.80
CA LYS A 402 -45.91 -5.73 16.28
C LYS A 402 -46.17 -5.22 17.69
N GLN A 403 -47.42 -4.84 17.97
CA GLN A 403 -47.82 -4.40 19.30
C GLN A 403 -49.20 -4.92 19.66
N ARG A 404 -49.32 -5.51 20.88
CA ARG A 404 -50.62 -5.84 21.44
C ARG A 404 -51.21 -4.68 22.22
N ASN A 405 -52.54 -4.58 22.19
CA ASN A 405 -53.32 -3.60 22.97
C ASN A 405 -52.81 -2.16 22.71
N ALA A 406 -52.64 -1.81 21.44
CA ALA A 406 -52.24 -0.48 21.00
C ALA A 406 -53.42 0.49 20.99
N THR A 407 -53.18 1.76 21.19
CA THR A 407 -54.17 2.82 20.95
C THR A 407 -53.75 3.62 19.74
N LEU A 408 -54.47 3.49 18.63
CA LEU A 408 -54.23 4.24 17.40
C LEU A 408 -54.77 5.66 17.55
N LYS A 409 -53.90 6.65 17.52
CA LYS A 409 -54.23 8.06 17.71
C LYS A 409 -54.10 8.83 16.40
N GLY A 410 -55.04 9.70 16.12
CA GLY A 410 -55.01 10.62 15.00
C GLY A 410 -55.86 11.86 15.31
N GLN A 411 -56.02 12.75 14.33
CA GLN A 411 -56.83 13.96 14.51
C GLN A 411 -58.27 13.59 14.81
N GLY A 412 -58.70 13.82 16.07
CA GLY A 412 -60.07 13.58 16.53
C GLY A 412 -60.44 12.15 16.89
N TYR A 413 -59.45 11.20 16.99
CA TYR A 413 -59.73 9.85 17.43
C TYR A 413 -58.61 9.22 18.29
N ALA A 414 -59.00 8.31 19.17
CA ALA A 414 -58.11 7.42 19.90
C ALA A 414 -58.80 6.05 20.00
N THR A 415 -58.37 5.10 19.16
CA THR A 415 -59.06 3.81 19.02
C THR A 415 -58.18 2.70 19.54
N PRO A 416 -58.61 1.94 20.58
CA PRO A 416 -57.88 0.77 21.04
C PRO A 416 -58.03 -0.38 20.05
N VAL A 417 -56.94 -1.10 19.81
CA VAL A 417 -56.88 -2.30 18.98
C VAL A 417 -56.07 -3.37 19.70
N SER A 418 -56.44 -4.64 19.54
CA SER A 418 -55.77 -5.76 20.20
C SER A 418 -54.48 -6.16 19.51
N TYR A 419 -54.42 -5.98 18.20
CA TYR A 419 -53.31 -6.44 17.33
C TYR A 419 -52.96 -5.33 16.37
N TRP A 420 -51.78 -4.74 16.54
CA TRP A 420 -51.27 -3.68 15.69
C TRP A 420 -50.02 -4.11 14.94
N MET A 421 -50.00 -4.00 13.62
CA MET A 421 -48.93 -4.42 12.71
C MET A 421 -48.72 -3.32 11.64
N PRO A 422 -48.00 -2.24 11.98
CA PRO A 422 -47.72 -1.16 11.01
C PRO A 422 -46.78 -1.63 9.89
N PHE A 423 -47.01 -1.17 8.64
CA PHE A 423 -46.18 -1.50 7.51
C PHE A 423 -45.80 -0.27 6.63
N ASN A 424 -46.53 0.85 6.77
CA ASN A 424 -46.21 2.08 6.03
C ASN A 424 -46.52 3.31 6.90
N GLY A 425 -45.53 3.81 7.62
CA GLY A 425 -45.69 4.90 8.58
C GLY A 425 -46.78 4.60 9.61
N GLY A 426 -47.81 5.40 9.63
CA GLY A 426 -48.99 5.20 10.50
C GLY A 426 -50.05 4.21 9.97
N ILE A 427 -49.80 3.60 8.81
CA ILE A 427 -50.72 2.63 8.19
C ILE A 427 -50.30 1.21 8.56
N GLY A 428 -51.24 0.38 9.01
CA GLY A 428 -50.98 -1.00 9.41
C GLY A 428 -52.20 -1.88 9.32
N LEU A 429 -51.98 -3.18 9.59
CA LEU A 429 -53.03 -4.19 9.78
C LEU A 429 -53.44 -4.15 11.24
N HIS A 430 -54.77 -4.18 11.51
CA HIS A 430 -55.27 -4.25 12.86
C HIS A 430 -56.70 -4.81 12.92
N ASP A 431 -57.09 -5.33 14.06
CA ASP A 431 -58.47 -5.75 14.35
C ASP A 431 -59.39 -4.50 14.40
N ALA A 432 -60.65 -4.69 13.94
CA ALA A 432 -61.69 -3.67 13.97
C ALA A 432 -63.00 -4.26 14.52
N ASN A 433 -63.03 -4.46 15.85
CA ASN A 433 -64.15 -5.05 16.56
C ASN A 433 -65.43 -4.23 16.51
N TRP A 434 -65.36 -2.96 16.11
CA TRP A 434 -66.51 -2.05 15.90
C TRP A 434 -67.19 -2.25 14.54
N ARG A 435 -66.59 -3.03 13.61
CA ARG A 435 -67.15 -3.36 12.31
C ARG A 435 -67.85 -4.71 12.35
N LYS A 436 -69.08 -4.74 11.80
CA LYS A 436 -69.85 -5.98 11.65
C LYS A 436 -69.67 -6.61 10.27
N THR A 437 -69.21 -5.83 9.27
CA THR A 437 -69.05 -6.25 7.89
C THR A 437 -67.74 -5.72 7.31
N PHE A 438 -67.17 -6.52 6.43
CA PHE A 438 -65.90 -6.23 5.75
C PHE A 438 -66.03 -6.46 4.22
N GLY A 439 -65.14 -5.90 3.43
CA GLY A 439 -65.11 -6.04 1.96
C GLY A 439 -66.05 -5.14 1.23
N GLY A 440 -66.34 -5.48 -0.01
CA GLY A 440 -67.22 -4.80 -0.89
C GLY A 440 -66.81 -3.32 -1.17
N THR A 441 -67.77 -2.45 -1.17
CA THR A 441 -67.56 -1.03 -1.47
C THR A 441 -67.46 -0.14 -0.23
N ILE A 442 -67.33 -0.74 0.98
CA ILE A 442 -67.28 0.01 2.25
C ILE A 442 -66.19 1.05 2.27
N TYR A 443 -65.02 0.74 1.72
CA TYR A 443 -63.86 1.66 1.67
C TYR A 443 -64.12 2.96 0.94
N LYS A 444 -65.09 2.99 0.00
CA LYS A 444 -65.37 4.17 -0.80
C LYS A 444 -65.80 5.37 0.07
N ASN A 445 -66.68 5.15 1.07
CA ASN A 445 -67.24 6.22 1.91
C ASN A 445 -67.09 5.91 3.42
N GLY A 446 -66.92 4.66 3.82
CA GLY A 446 -66.82 4.20 5.22
C GLY A 446 -65.48 3.57 5.57
N GLY A 447 -64.45 3.87 4.83
CA GLY A 447 -63.10 3.35 5.05
C GLY A 447 -62.42 3.92 6.29
N SER A 448 -61.22 3.39 6.57
CA SER A 448 -60.33 3.85 7.63
C SER A 448 -59.58 5.14 7.27
N HIS A 449 -58.64 5.56 8.10
CA HIS A 449 -57.66 6.62 7.79
C HIS A 449 -56.44 6.14 7.02
N GLY A 450 -56.53 4.99 6.34
CA GLY A 450 -55.44 4.37 5.57
C GLY A 450 -55.10 2.95 6.01
N CYS A 451 -55.41 2.57 7.24
CA CYS A 451 -55.17 1.23 7.78
C CYS A 451 -56.05 0.16 7.12
N VAL A 452 -55.62 -1.09 7.19
CA VAL A 452 -56.37 -2.28 6.81
C VAL A 452 -57.06 -2.86 8.01
N ASN A 453 -58.39 -2.64 8.08
CA ASN A 453 -59.26 -3.09 9.14
C ASN A 453 -59.66 -4.55 8.91
N LEU A 454 -59.42 -5.42 9.88
CA LEU A 454 -59.62 -6.85 9.81
C LEU A 454 -60.64 -7.35 10.85
N PRO A 455 -61.34 -8.46 10.58
CA PRO A 455 -62.00 -9.23 11.64
C PRO A 455 -61.00 -9.60 12.75
N PRO A 456 -61.40 -9.52 14.06
CA PRO A 456 -60.47 -9.77 15.15
C PRO A 456 -59.75 -11.12 15.12
N ALA A 457 -60.41 -12.20 14.72
CA ALA A 457 -59.80 -13.52 14.61
C ALA A 457 -58.73 -13.57 13.51
N VAL A 458 -58.97 -12.89 12.37
CA VAL A 458 -58.02 -12.79 11.26
C VAL A 458 -56.78 -12.00 11.68
N ALA A 459 -57.00 -10.82 12.29
CA ALA A 459 -55.89 -10.00 12.80
C ALA A 459 -55.05 -10.78 13.82
N LYS A 460 -55.68 -11.55 14.71
CA LYS A 460 -55.00 -12.44 15.65
C LYS A 460 -54.13 -13.46 14.93
N THR A 461 -54.72 -14.20 13.97
CA THR A 461 -53.98 -15.24 13.22
C THR A 461 -52.76 -14.69 12.52
N ILE A 462 -52.91 -13.54 11.85
CA ILE A 462 -51.77 -12.86 11.18
C ILE A 462 -50.74 -12.44 12.24
N TYR A 463 -51.17 -11.78 13.31
CA TYR A 463 -50.28 -11.29 14.36
C TYR A 463 -49.43 -12.43 14.98
N GLU A 464 -50.02 -13.59 15.20
CA GLU A 464 -49.33 -14.71 15.84
C GLU A 464 -48.32 -15.39 14.94
N ASN A 465 -48.43 -15.22 13.59
CA ASN A 465 -47.63 -15.94 12.60
C ASN A 465 -46.77 -15.05 11.71
N ILE A 466 -46.86 -13.72 11.83
CA ILE A 466 -46.05 -12.77 11.10
C ILE A 466 -44.98 -12.15 12.00
N SER A 467 -43.85 -11.74 11.43
CA SER A 467 -42.74 -11.07 12.12
C SER A 467 -42.46 -9.66 11.58
N ALA A 468 -41.78 -8.86 12.40
CA ALA A 468 -41.21 -7.62 11.87
C ALA A 468 -40.23 -7.95 10.74
N GLY A 469 -40.29 -7.17 9.64
CA GLY A 469 -39.54 -7.43 8.43
C GLY A 469 -40.33 -8.23 7.38
N ASP A 470 -41.37 -8.98 7.74
CA ASP A 470 -42.15 -9.74 6.76
C ASP A 470 -42.89 -8.81 5.80
N PRO A 471 -43.03 -9.24 4.52
CA PRO A 471 -43.59 -8.39 3.48
C PRO A 471 -45.11 -8.25 3.52
N VAL A 472 -45.56 -7.04 3.17
CA VAL A 472 -46.97 -6.70 2.91
C VAL A 472 -47.07 -6.16 1.50
N LEU A 473 -47.73 -6.90 0.61
CA LEU A 473 -47.81 -6.65 -0.82
C LEU A 473 -49.18 -6.11 -1.19
N CYS A 474 -49.31 -4.79 -1.29
CA CYS A 474 -50.57 -4.10 -1.61
C CYS A 474 -50.60 -3.78 -3.10
N TYR A 475 -51.67 -4.20 -3.78
CA TYR A 475 -51.85 -3.97 -5.21
C TYR A 475 -53.30 -3.71 -5.59
N HIS A 476 -53.50 -3.20 -6.81
CA HIS A 476 -54.76 -3.15 -7.51
C HIS A 476 -54.81 -4.18 -8.62
N LEU A 477 -55.96 -4.84 -8.79
CA LEU A 477 -56.18 -5.79 -9.88
C LEU A 477 -57.58 -5.62 -10.43
N ASP A 478 -57.67 -5.01 -11.59
CA ASP A 478 -58.95 -4.74 -12.27
C ASP A 478 -59.68 -6.07 -12.60
N GLY A 479 -61.02 -6.00 -12.52
CA GLY A 479 -61.88 -7.18 -12.74
C GLY A 479 -62.01 -8.08 -11.51
N THR A 480 -61.49 -7.65 -10.34
CA THR A 480 -61.68 -8.33 -9.06
C THR A 480 -62.61 -7.55 -8.09
N GLU A 481 -63.26 -6.49 -8.60
CA GLU A 481 -64.18 -5.66 -7.82
C GLU A 481 -65.33 -6.54 -7.30
N SER A 482 -65.65 -6.33 -6.02
CA SER A 482 -66.78 -7.03 -5.40
C SER A 482 -67.68 -6.02 -4.68
N SER A 483 -68.98 -6.18 -4.82
CA SER A 483 -69.96 -5.48 -3.99
C SER A 483 -70.42 -6.28 -2.79
N LYS A 484 -69.99 -7.56 -2.69
CA LYS A 484 -70.33 -8.45 -1.60
C LYS A 484 -69.52 -8.11 -0.36
N THR A 485 -70.14 -8.22 0.82
CA THR A 485 -69.49 -8.07 2.11
C THR A 485 -69.63 -9.36 2.90
N SER A 486 -68.59 -9.70 3.65
CA SER A 486 -68.62 -10.80 4.63
C SER A 486 -68.93 -10.25 6.02
N GLY A 487 -69.70 -11.04 6.82
CA GLY A 487 -69.96 -10.75 8.22
C GLY A 487 -68.95 -11.39 9.16
N THR A 488 -68.89 -10.85 10.41
CA THR A 488 -68.22 -11.58 11.51
C THR A 488 -69.18 -12.50 12.16
N LYS A 489 -68.80 -13.78 12.35
CA LYS A 489 -69.57 -14.71 13.19
C LYS A 489 -69.61 -14.23 14.64
N LYS A 490 -70.61 -14.69 15.40
CA LYS A 490 -70.89 -14.27 16.79
C LYS A 490 -69.73 -14.58 17.75
N ASP A 491 -68.81 -15.47 17.32
CA ASP A 491 -67.58 -15.87 18.02
C ASP A 491 -66.32 -15.08 17.59
N GLY A 492 -66.44 -14.07 16.73
CA GLY A 492 -65.33 -13.26 16.23
C GLY A 492 -64.53 -13.90 15.08
N THR A 493 -64.96 -15.07 14.59
CA THR A 493 -64.34 -15.72 13.43
C THR A 493 -64.91 -15.16 12.12
N ALA A 494 -64.11 -15.06 11.07
CA ALA A 494 -64.56 -14.72 9.73
C ALA A 494 -65.47 -15.84 9.20
N GLU A 495 -66.57 -15.43 8.49
CA GLU A 495 -67.34 -16.39 7.72
C GLU A 495 -66.53 -16.77 6.48
N THR A 496 -65.80 -17.90 6.57
CA THR A 496 -65.02 -18.42 5.46
C THR A 496 -65.99 -19.06 4.47
N THR A 497 -66.27 -18.41 3.37
CA THR A 497 -66.78 -19.11 2.21
C THR A 497 -65.67 -20.00 1.67
N ALA A 498 -65.71 -21.27 2.00
CA ALA A 498 -64.84 -22.24 1.37
C ALA A 498 -65.10 -22.20 -0.14
N ALA A 499 -64.27 -21.52 -0.85
CA ALA A 499 -64.22 -21.65 -2.30
C ALA A 499 -63.54 -23.01 -2.56
N THR A 500 -64.38 -24.02 -2.85
CA THR A 500 -63.92 -25.27 -3.43
C THR A 500 -63.47 -24.96 -4.85
N THR A 501 -62.25 -24.43 -4.98
CA THR A 501 -61.57 -24.39 -6.29
C THR A 501 -60.57 -25.53 -6.24
N ALA A 502 -60.90 -26.61 -6.96
CA ALA A 502 -60.00 -27.71 -7.22
C ALA A 502 -58.67 -27.13 -7.78
N VAL A 503 -57.61 -27.25 -7.01
CA VAL A 503 -56.26 -27.02 -7.45
C VAL A 503 -55.97 -28.12 -8.47
N PRO A 504 -55.60 -27.81 -9.74
CA PRO A 504 -55.05 -28.83 -10.61
C PRO A 504 -53.73 -29.29 -9.97
N THR A 505 -53.69 -30.50 -9.51
CA THR A 505 -52.45 -31.18 -9.12
C THR A 505 -51.58 -31.31 -10.36
N THR A 506 -50.65 -30.40 -10.54
CA THR A 506 -49.61 -30.60 -11.52
C THR A 506 -48.64 -31.61 -10.92
N ALA A 507 -48.62 -32.78 -11.53
CA ALA A 507 -47.67 -33.84 -11.23
C ALA A 507 -46.23 -33.32 -11.29
N ALA A 508 -45.40 -33.78 -10.40
CA ALA A 508 -43.97 -33.58 -10.41
C ALA A 508 -43.38 -34.07 -11.73
N PRO A 509 -42.41 -33.35 -12.34
CA PRO A 509 -41.70 -33.90 -13.47
C PRO A 509 -40.79 -35.03 -13.01
N GLU A 510 -40.94 -36.17 -13.69
CA GLU A 510 -40.06 -37.32 -13.57
C GLU A 510 -38.62 -36.94 -13.87
N THR A 511 -37.73 -37.47 -13.06
CA THR A 511 -36.28 -37.44 -13.23
C THR A 511 -35.91 -38.18 -14.51
N THR A 512 -35.50 -37.47 -15.54
CA THR A 512 -34.89 -38.10 -16.73
C THR A 512 -33.40 -38.18 -16.54
N ALA A 513 -32.90 -39.41 -16.68
CA ALA A 513 -31.52 -39.80 -16.55
C ALA A 513 -30.59 -39.05 -17.55
N ALA A 514 -29.36 -38.82 -17.12
CA ALA A 514 -28.27 -38.27 -17.93
C ALA A 514 -27.95 -39.13 -19.17
N PRO A 515 -27.64 -38.54 -20.31
CA PRO A 515 -26.96 -39.26 -21.38
C PRO A 515 -25.44 -39.10 -21.27
N ALA A 516 -24.79 -40.21 -21.62
CA ALA A 516 -23.36 -40.47 -21.57
C ALA A 516 -22.51 -39.55 -22.47
N THR A 517 -21.31 -39.35 -22.02
CA THR A 517 -20.08 -38.88 -22.65
C THR A 517 -19.92 -39.34 -24.12
N THR A 518 -19.64 -38.42 -25.03
CA THR A 518 -18.95 -38.74 -26.28
C THR A 518 -17.83 -37.73 -26.55
N ALA A 519 -16.72 -38.32 -26.98
CA ALA A 519 -15.39 -37.76 -27.14
C ALA A 519 -15.27 -36.58 -28.12
N ALA A 520 -14.19 -35.81 -27.94
CA ALA A 520 -13.67 -34.77 -28.82
C ALA A 520 -13.29 -35.30 -30.22
N PRO A 521 -13.18 -34.42 -31.23
CA PRO A 521 -12.04 -34.49 -32.14
C PRO A 521 -11.18 -33.22 -32.17
N GLU A 522 -9.91 -33.50 -32.43
CA GLU A 522 -8.77 -32.61 -32.59
C GLU A 522 -8.84 -31.70 -33.83
N THR A 523 -8.11 -30.57 -33.65
CA THR A 523 -7.25 -29.82 -34.60
C THR A 523 -7.77 -29.35 -35.95
N THR A 524 -7.63 -28.06 -36.23
CA THR A 524 -6.64 -27.54 -37.20
C THR A 524 -6.45 -26.04 -37.11
N ALA A 525 -5.19 -25.62 -37.22
CA ALA A 525 -4.69 -24.27 -37.26
C ALA A 525 -4.92 -23.56 -38.60
N ALA A 526 -5.13 -22.25 -38.58
CA ALA A 526 -4.65 -21.29 -39.58
C ALA A 526 -4.82 -19.86 -39.09
N GLY A 527 -3.73 -19.14 -38.88
CA GLY A 527 -3.67 -17.67 -38.95
C GLY A 527 -3.30 -17.27 -40.41
N PRO A 528 -2.94 -16.04 -40.71
CA PRO A 528 -3.23 -14.75 -40.14
C PRO A 528 -3.75 -13.73 -41.17
N SER A 529 -4.23 -12.56 -40.75
CA SER A 529 -4.09 -11.33 -41.57
C SER A 529 -4.52 -10.08 -40.80
N VAL A 530 -3.58 -9.12 -40.73
CA VAL A 530 -3.78 -7.71 -40.46
C VAL A 530 -4.23 -7.02 -41.76
N PRO A 531 -5.00 -5.91 -41.72
CA PRO A 531 -4.46 -4.63 -42.11
C PRO A 531 -4.88 -3.45 -41.21
N GLU A 532 -3.91 -2.67 -40.82
CA GLU A 532 -3.54 -1.28 -41.08
C GLU A 532 -4.64 -0.19 -41.16
N THR A 533 -4.44 0.82 -40.28
CA THR A 533 -4.50 2.29 -40.40
C THR A 533 -5.76 3.00 -40.85
N THR A 534 -6.22 3.96 -40.05
CA THR A 534 -6.28 5.37 -40.46
C THR A 534 -6.47 6.36 -39.29
N ALA A 535 -5.86 7.50 -39.43
CA ALA A 535 -5.57 8.59 -38.52
C ALA A 535 -6.76 9.46 -38.07
N ALA A 536 -6.43 10.28 -37.07
CA ALA A 536 -7.18 11.37 -36.43
C ALA A 536 -7.71 12.45 -37.38
N PRO A 537 -8.53 13.42 -36.91
CA PRO A 537 -7.90 14.70 -36.54
C PRO A 537 -8.39 15.38 -35.25
N GLU A 538 -7.46 16.19 -34.75
CA GLU A 538 -7.60 17.24 -33.72
C GLU A 538 -8.69 18.28 -34.03
N THR A 539 -9.28 18.86 -32.97
CA THR A 539 -9.55 20.31 -32.87
C THR A 539 -9.85 20.72 -31.44
N THR A 540 -9.00 21.50 -30.83
CA THR A 540 -9.33 22.59 -29.88
C THR A 540 -9.65 23.83 -30.68
N PRO A 541 -10.38 24.90 -30.19
CA PRO A 541 -9.98 25.71 -29.04
C PRO A 541 -11.06 26.50 -28.26
N ALA A 542 -10.56 27.20 -27.22
CA ALA A 542 -10.86 28.55 -26.72
C ALA A 542 -11.84 28.72 -25.53
N VAL A 543 -11.23 29.03 -24.41
CA VAL A 543 -11.31 30.18 -23.46
C VAL A 543 -12.49 31.15 -23.64
N THR A 544 -13.23 31.39 -22.56
CA THR A 544 -13.53 32.73 -22.04
C THR A 544 -13.93 32.74 -20.57
N ALA A 545 -13.44 33.78 -19.91
CA ALA A 545 -13.52 34.12 -18.50
C ALA A 545 -14.82 34.90 -18.15
N GLY A 546 -15.03 35.04 -16.84
CA GLY A 546 -15.97 35.98 -16.21
C GLY A 546 -16.94 35.24 -15.30
N GLY A 547 -17.02 35.43 -14.01
CA GLY A 547 -16.86 36.54 -13.15
C GLY A 547 -18.04 36.59 -12.18
N ASP A 548 -17.72 36.81 -10.90
CA ASP A 548 -18.52 37.35 -9.81
C ASP A 548 -19.37 36.44 -8.92
N SER A 549 -18.81 36.35 -7.74
CA SER A 549 -19.36 36.44 -6.36
C SER A 549 -20.90 36.61 -6.20
N GLU A 550 -21.46 35.83 -5.27
CA GLU A 550 -22.09 36.37 -4.07
C GLU A 550 -22.43 35.31 -3.02
N SER A 551 -22.05 35.62 -1.82
CA SER A 551 -22.34 35.05 -0.51
C SER A 551 -23.86 35.09 -0.22
N PHE A 552 -24.40 34.05 0.47
CA PHE A 552 -25.35 34.22 1.58
C PHE A 552 -25.42 32.92 2.42
N GLY A 553 -25.08 33.01 3.67
CA GLY A 553 -25.30 32.02 4.71
C GLY A 553 -26.67 32.20 5.39
N PRO A 554 -26.88 31.68 6.63
CA PRO A 554 -27.69 30.48 6.89
C PRO A 554 -29.03 30.82 7.55
N GLY A 555 -29.96 29.86 7.58
CA GLY A 555 -31.25 30.01 8.27
C GLY A 555 -31.87 28.68 8.65
N PHE A 556 -31.86 28.45 9.93
CA PHE A 556 -32.67 27.53 10.74
C PHE A 556 -34.14 27.38 10.25
N VAL A 557 -34.68 26.19 10.32
CA VAL A 557 -35.67 25.61 11.27
C VAL A 557 -35.74 24.09 10.99
#